data_172b795d20e821feba4e3aad308cd344
#
_entry.id   172b795d20e821feba4e3aad308cd344
#
_cell.length_a   1.000
_cell.length_b   1.000
_cell.length_c   1.000
_cell.angle_alpha   90.00
_cell.angle_beta   90.00
_cell.angle_gamma   90.00
#
_symmetry.space_group_name_H-M   'P 1'
#
loop_
_entity.id
_entity.type
_entity.pdbx_description
1 polymer ?
#
loop_
_entity_poly.entity_id
_entity_poly.type
_entity_poly.pdbx_seq_one_letter_code
_entity_poly.pdbx_strand_id
1 'polypeptide(L)'
;MWRARCMVLALALLSSACALPLAAWAVQPDEVLSDPALEVRARALSRELRCLVCQNQSIDDSAAPLARDLRVLVRERLTEGDSDQQVVDFVVDRYGEFVLLRPRFNWHTALLWLTPPGALIGGALVMLLSARRRRSANAASAGERERLTPAEEARLARLLQSPEP
;
A
#
# COMPACT_ATOMS: atom_id res chain seq x y z
N MET A 1 46.64 -21.37 5.23
CA MET A 1 45.15 -21.42 5.21
C MET A 1 44.51 -20.85 6.48
N TRP A 2 45.08 -20.99 7.67
CA TRP A 2 44.52 -20.41 8.92
C TRP A 2 44.57 -18.87 8.94
N ARG A 3 45.68 -18.28 8.53
CA ARG A 3 45.81 -16.78 8.49
C ARG A 3 44.78 -16.08 7.59
N ALA A 4 44.44 -16.71 6.45
CA ALA A 4 43.42 -16.19 5.56
C ALA A 4 42.00 -16.29 6.17
N ARG A 5 41.70 -17.35 6.91
CA ARG A 5 40.41 -17.48 7.63
C ARG A 5 40.27 -16.49 8.76
N CYS A 6 41.33 -16.22 9.52
CA CYS A 6 41.32 -15.19 10.58
C CYS A 6 41.14 -13.78 10.01
N MET A 7 41.75 -13.50 8.85
CA MET A 7 41.57 -12.19 8.17
C MET A 7 40.14 -11.98 7.66
N VAL A 8 39.52 -13.02 7.09
CA VAL A 8 38.13 -12.95 6.63
C VAL A 8 37.15 -12.78 7.79
N LEU A 9 37.37 -13.48 8.91
CA LEU A 9 36.58 -13.31 10.13
C LEU A 9 36.74 -11.93 10.75
N ALA A 10 37.96 -11.38 10.78
CA ALA A 10 38.20 -10.03 11.27
C ALA A 10 37.53 -8.96 10.39
N LEU A 11 37.57 -9.12 9.04
CA LEU A 11 36.88 -8.23 8.12
C LEU A 11 35.35 -8.32 8.26
N ALA A 12 34.80 -9.52 8.46
CA ALA A 12 33.36 -9.73 8.67
C ALA A 12 32.87 -9.11 9.99
N LEU A 13 33.69 -9.17 11.05
CA LEU A 13 33.39 -8.54 12.34
C LEU A 13 33.51 -7.00 12.28
N LEU A 14 34.47 -6.47 11.52
CA LEU A 14 34.57 -5.01 11.29
C LEU A 14 33.39 -4.48 10.47
N SER A 15 32.92 -5.20 9.44
CA SER A 15 31.77 -4.79 8.65
C SER A 15 30.46 -4.87 9.43
N SER A 16 30.34 -5.81 10.38
CA SER A 16 29.17 -5.92 11.27
C SER A 16 29.10 -4.77 12.30
N ALA A 17 30.23 -4.24 12.76
CA ALA A 17 30.27 -3.12 13.70
C ALA A 17 29.84 -1.77 13.07
N CYS A 18 29.98 -1.61 11.76
CA CYS A 18 29.59 -0.39 11.03
C CYS A 18 28.07 -0.33 10.72
N ALA A 19 27.32 -1.41 10.97
CA ALA A 19 25.89 -1.50 10.66
C ALA A 19 24.96 -1.13 11.83
N LEU A 20 25.49 -0.59 12.95
CA LEU A 20 24.67 -0.07 14.02
C LEU A 20 23.99 1.22 13.52
N PRO A 21 22.65 1.27 13.38
CA PRO A 21 21.96 2.51 13.06
C PRO A 21 22.18 3.48 14.22
N LEU A 22 22.93 4.55 13.98
CA LEU A 22 22.92 5.72 14.86
C LEU A 22 21.49 6.25 14.80
N ALA A 23 20.69 6.01 15.83
CA ALA A 23 19.38 6.62 15.97
C ALA A 23 19.56 8.13 16.03
N ALA A 24 19.44 8.80 14.91
CA ALA A 24 19.40 10.26 14.84
C ALA A 24 18.05 10.70 15.43
N TRP A 25 18.08 11.24 16.63
CA TRP A 25 16.89 11.78 17.28
C TRP A 25 16.58 13.13 16.62
N ALA A 26 15.52 13.16 15.82
CA ALA A 26 15.08 14.39 15.17
C ALA A 26 14.45 15.38 16.15
N VAL A 27 13.84 14.88 17.23
CA VAL A 27 13.23 15.67 18.30
C VAL A 27 14.27 16.09 19.32
N GLN A 28 14.36 17.38 19.57
CA GLN A 28 15.32 17.94 20.52
C GLN A 28 14.78 17.87 21.96
N PRO A 29 15.64 17.75 22.99
CA PRO A 29 15.21 17.69 24.39
C PRO A 29 14.43 18.92 24.86
N ASP A 30 14.69 20.08 24.29
CA ASP A 30 14.05 21.36 24.61
C ASP A 30 12.64 21.52 24.00
N GLU A 31 12.27 20.63 23.08
CA GLU A 31 10.91 20.57 22.52
C GLU A 31 9.95 19.73 23.39
N VAL A 32 10.48 18.83 24.20
CA VAL A 32 9.68 17.82 24.92
C VAL A 32 8.84 18.46 26.02
N LEU A 33 7.54 18.14 26.05
CA LEU A 33 6.64 18.63 27.10
C LEU A 33 6.93 17.95 28.44
N SER A 34 6.75 18.71 29.53
CA SER A 34 6.90 18.21 30.90
C SER A 34 5.81 17.20 31.30
N ASP A 35 4.63 17.28 30.65
CA ASP A 35 3.55 16.31 30.83
C ASP A 35 3.74 15.13 29.86
N PRO A 36 4.01 13.91 30.37
CA PRO A 36 4.23 12.74 29.54
C PRO A 36 3.01 12.34 28.70
N ALA A 37 1.80 12.61 29.19
CA ALA A 37 0.57 12.25 28.47
C ALA A 37 0.38 13.15 27.25
N LEU A 38 0.63 14.45 27.36
CA LEU A 38 0.60 15.39 26.26
C LEU A 38 1.75 15.12 25.28
N GLU A 39 2.94 14.76 25.74
CA GLU A 39 4.07 14.42 24.86
C GLU A 39 3.79 13.17 23.99
N VAL A 40 3.17 12.15 24.57
CA VAL A 40 2.75 10.94 23.80
C VAL A 40 1.78 11.34 22.69
N ARG A 41 0.81 12.22 22.97
CA ARG A 41 -0.14 12.75 21.96
C ARG A 41 0.59 13.57 20.90
N ALA A 42 1.48 14.48 21.32
CA ALA A 42 2.26 15.32 20.41
C ALA A 42 3.09 14.47 19.43
N ARG A 43 3.73 13.42 19.93
CA ARG A 43 4.49 12.47 19.12
C ARG A 43 3.60 11.69 18.14
N ALA A 44 2.42 11.25 18.59
CA ALA A 44 1.48 10.56 17.74
C ALA A 44 1.03 11.43 16.56
N LEU A 45 0.64 12.70 16.84
CA LEU A 45 0.26 13.67 15.82
C LEU A 45 1.42 14.01 14.87
N SER A 46 2.63 14.19 15.42
CA SER A 46 3.83 14.50 14.62
C SER A 46 4.18 13.40 13.61
N ARG A 47 3.84 12.15 13.89
CA ARG A 47 4.03 11.03 12.93
C ARG A 47 3.02 11.03 11.80
N GLU A 48 1.88 11.67 11.96
CA GLU A 48 0.84 11.80 10.94
C GLU A 48 1.04 13.02 10.04
N LEU A 49 1.86 13.98 10.48
CA LEU A 49 2.13 15.21 9.77
C LEU A 49 3.43 15.11 8.94
N ARG A 50 3.36 15.60 7.71
CA ARG A 50 4.44 15.59 6.74
C ARG A 50 5.34 16.81 6.91
N CYS A 51 6.65 16.59 6.86
CA CYS A 51 7.60 17.67 6.68
C CYS A 51 7.52 18.20 5.23
N LEU A 52 7.10 19.43 5.06
CA LEU A 52 6.83 20.01 3.73
C LEU A 52 8.08 20.26 2.88
N VAL A 53 9.26 20.29 3.49
CA VAL A 53 10.56 20.51 2.82
C VAL A 53 11.42 19.24 2.76
N CYS A 54 10.88 18.09 3.20
CA CYS A 54 11.58 16.82 3.27
C CYS A 54 11.03 15.84 2.23
N GLN A 55 11.78 14.74 1.97
CA GLN A 55 11.34 13.69 1.05
C GLN A 55 10.28 12.77 1.70
N ASN A 56 9.08 13.29 1.93
CA ASN A 56 7.93 12.53 2.43
C ASN A 56 8.09 11.95 3.86
N GLN A 57 8.98 12.51 4.67
CA GLN A 57 9.17 12.14 6.07
C GLN A 57 8.12 12.79 6.96
N SER A 58 7.84 12.17 8.13
CA SER A 58 7.05 12.81 9.17
C SER A 58 7.84 13.95 9.83
N ILE A 59 7.12 14.88 10.46
CA ILE A 59 7.81 15.91 11.26
C ILE A 59 8.46 15.32 12.52
N ASP A 60 8.04 14.13 12.98
CA ASP A 60 8.67 13.44 14.12
C ASP A 60 10.06 12.87 13.76
N ASP A 61 10.25 12.49 12.47
CA ASP A 61 11.48 11.86 11.97
C ASP A 61 12.43 12.85 11.29
N SER A 62 12.02 14.09 11.07
CA SER A 62 12.78 15.09 10.33
C SER A 62 13.49 16.07 11.25
N ALA A 63 14.79 16.28 11.01
CA ALA A 63 15.61 17.30 11.67
C ALA A 63 15.55 18.69 10.99
N ALA A 64 14.72 18.86 9.94
CA ALA A 64 14.60 20.15 9.25
C ALA A 64 14.03 21.24 10.19
N PRO A 65 14.46 22.51 10.06
CA PRO A 65 13.96 23.61 10.88
C PRO A 65 12.43 23.73 10.85
N LEU A 66 11.82 23.64 9.66
CA LEU A 66 10.35 23.70 9.52
C LEU A 66 9.65 22.52 10.23
N ALA A 67 10.24 21.32 10.24
CA ALA A 67 9.68 20.19 10.98
C ALA A 67 9.68 20.46 12.49
N ARG A 68 10.76 21.10 12.99
CA ARG A 68 10.84 21.54 14.39
C ARG A 68 9.75 22.57 14.72
N ASP A 69 9.60 23.59 13.89
CA ASP A 69 8.58 24.63 14.09
C ASP A 69 7.18 24.03 14.15
N LEU A 70 6.87 23.07 13.27
CA LEU A 70 5.59 22.35 13.29
C LEU A 70 5.44 21.47 14.54
N ARG A 71 6.49 20.81 15.01
CA ARG A 71 6.43 20.03 16.27
C ARG A 71 6.19 20.92 17.49
N VAL A 72 6.82 22.10 17.54
CA VAL A 72 6.59 23.08 18.61
C VAL A 72 5.15 23.58 18.55
N LEU A 73 4.65 23.94 17.38
CA LEU A 73 3.27 24.37 17.18
C LEU A 73 2.24 23.31 17.65
N VAL A 74 2.46 22.04 17.31
CA VAL A 74 1.59 20.93 17.78
C VAL A 74 1.55 20.87 19.30
N ARG A 75 2.70 21.01 19.97
CA ARG A 75 2.82 20.97 21.44
C ARG A 75 2.15 22.19 22.08
N GLU A 76 2.32 23.37 21.51
CA GLU A 76 1.68 24.59 21.95
C GLU A 76 0.15 24.46 21.92
N ARG A 77 -0.41 24.01 20.80
CA ARG A 77 -1.87 23.80 20.67
C ARG A 77 -2.40 22.77 21.66
N LEU A 78 -1.66 21.68 21.90
CA LEU A 78 -2.04 20.67 22.90
C LEU A 78 -2.01 21.23 24.33
N THR A 79 -1.06 22.09 24.66
CA THR A 79 -1.00 22.76 25.98
C THR A 79 -2.09 23.80 26.16
N GLU A 80 -2.59 24.41 25.12
CA GLU A 80 -3.75 25.27 25.13
C GLU A 80 -5.07 24.51 25.36
N GLY A 81 -5.03 23.16 25.30
CA GLY A 81 -6.18 22.30 25.57
C GLY A 81 -6.92 21.80 24.35
N ASP A 82 -6.39 22.00 23.16
CA ASP A 82 -6.99 21.50 21.94
C ASP A 82 -7.05 19.96 21.91
N SER A 83 -8.11 19.45 21.30
CA SER A 83 -8.20 18.04 20.95
C SER A 83 -7.28 17.71 19.76
N ASP A 84 -6.88 16.44 19.61
CA ASP A 84 -6.05 15.97 18.51
C ASP A 84 -6.59 16.40 17.14
N GLN A 85 -7.92 16.31 16.96
CA GLN A 85 -8.58 16.73 15.73
C GLN A 85 -8.44 18.23 15.48
N GLN A 86 -8.61 19.07 16.50
CA GLN A 86 -8.50 20.54 16.38
C GLN A 86 -7.07 20.96 16.03
N VAL A 87 -6.04 20.29 16.63
CA VAL A 87 -4.64 20.54 16.30
C VAL A 87 -4.37 20.23 14.82
N VAL A 88 -4.83 19.06 14.34
CA VAL A 88 -4.62 18.69 12.95
C VAL A 88 -5.40 19.60 12.00
N ASP A 89 -6.64 19.99 12.33
CA ASP A 89 -7.43 20.91 11.52
C ASP A 89 -6.75 22.29 11.43
N PHE A 90 -6.23 22.79 12.54
CA PHE A 90 -5.48 24.04 12.58
C PHE A 90 -4.25 24.02 11.65
N VAL A 91 -3.48 22.90 11.67
CA VAL A 91 -2.31 22.75 10.81
C VAL A 91 -2.73 22.63 9.34
N VAL A 92 -3.82 21.92 9.05
CA VAL A 92 -4.36 21.75 7.69
C VAL A 92 -4.88 23.10 7.14
N ASP A 93 -5.57 23.88 7.94
CA ASP A 93 -6.09 25.19 7.53
C ASP A 93 -4.96 26.18 7.16
N ARG A 94 -3.82 26.06 7.84
CA ARG A 94 -2.67 26.95 7.62
C ARG A 94 -1.73 26.50 6.51
N TYR A 95 -1.53 25.19 6.34
CA TYR A 95 -0.53 24.61 5.42
C TYR A 95 -1.15 23.77 4.30
N GLY A 96 -2.46 23.56 4.32
CA GLY A 96 -3.18 22.75 3.34
C GLY A 96 -3.17 21.25 3.65
N GLU A 97 -4.03 20.49 2.97
CA GLU A 97 -4.16 19.04 3.17
C GLU A 97 -2.89 18.24 2.85
N PHE A 98 -1.96 18.81 2.10
CA PHE A 98 -0.68 18.19 1.77
C PHE A 98 0.21 17.94 3.00
N VAL A 99 -0.04 18.65 4.11
CA VAL A 99 0.65 18.42 5.39
C VAL A 99 0.32 17.06 6.01
N LEU A 100 -0.74 16.40 5.57
CA LEU A 100 -1.11 15.07 6.04
C LEU A 100 -0.33 13.99 5.29
N LEU A 101 0.30 13.06 6.02
CA LEU A 101 0.92 11.87 5.42
C LEU A 101 -0.11 10.87 4.90
N ARG A 102 -1.30 10.84 5.53
CA ARG A 102 -2.42 10.01 5.11
C ARG A 102 -3.59 10.89 4.73
N PRO A 103 -4.09 10.80 3.49
CA PRO A 103 -5.25 11.57 3.08
C PRO A 103 -6.46 11.15 3.94
N ARG A 104 -7.19 12.14 4.45
CA ARG A 104 -8.44 11.90 5.17
C ARG A 104 -9.52 11.43 4.21
N PHE A 105 -10.43 10.58 4.70
CA PHE A 105 -11.61 10.25 3.96
C PHE A 105 -12.55 11.47 3.95
N ASN A 106 -12.58 12.16 2.83
CA ASN A 106 -13.50 13.26 2.59
C ASN A 106 -14.14 13.09 1.19
N TRP A 107 -15.08 13.94 0.84
CA TRP A 107 -15.76 13.86 -0.45
C TRP A 107 -14.79 13.98 -1.64
N HIS A 108 -13.75 14.80 -1.52
CA HIS A 108 -12.74 14.98 -2.57
C HIS A 108 -11.85 13.72 -2.75
N THR A 109 -11.60 12.98 -1.68
CA THR A 109 -10.79 11.75 -1.72
C THR A 109 -11.63 10.49 -1.84
N ALA A 110 -12.97 10.59 -1.82
CA ALA A 110 -13.88 9.44 -1.92
C ALA A 110 -13.61 8.58 -3.16
N LEU A 111 -13.35 9.23 -4.30
CA LEU A 111 -13.03 8.52 -5.55
C LEU A 111 -11.77 7.67 -5.42
N LEU A 112 -10.73 8.18 -4.73
CA LEU A 112 -9.48 7.46 -4.48
C LEU A 112 -9.73 6.17 -3.68
N TRP A 113 -10.60 6.23 -2.68
CA TRP A 113 -10.92 5.08 -1.83
C TRP A 113 -11.89 4.09 -2.48
N LEU A 114 -12.80 4.55 -3.33
CA LEU A 114 -13.80 3.72 -4.02
C LEU A 114 -13.25 3.05 -5.29
N THR A 115 -12.21 3.61 -5.91
CA THR A 115 -11.66 3.07 -7.16
C THR A 115 -11.14 1.63 -7.04
N PRO A 116 -10.32 1.24 -6.02
CA PRO A 116 -9.84 -0.13 -5.92
C PRO A 116 -10.94 -1.18 -5.74
N PRO A 117 -11.89 -1.03 -4.79
CA PRO A 117 -12.98 -2.00 -4.65
C PRO A 117 -13.91 -1.99 -5.85
N GLY A 118 -14.17 -0.83 -6.46
CA GLY A 118 -14.98 -0.73 -7.67
C GLY A 118 -14.36 -1.46 -8.86
N ALA A 119 -13.07 -1.33 -9.07
CA ALA A 119 -12.32 -2.05 -10.10
C ALA A 119 -12.34 -3.58 -9.88
N LEU A 120 -12.20 -4.04 -8.63
CA LEU A 120 -12.27 -5.46 -8.29
C LEU A 120 -13.66 -6.02 -8.55
N ILE A 121 -14.70 -5.34 -8.12
CA ILE A 121 -16.09 -5.77 -8.34
C ILE A 121 -16.42 -5.78 -9.82
N GLY A 122 -16.07 -4.72 -10.55
CA GLY A 122 -16.28 -4.62 -12.00
C GLY A 122 -15.54 -5.71 -12.78
N GLY A 123 -14.27 -5.94 -12.45
CA GLY A 123 -13.47 -7.01 -13.05
C GLY A 123 -14.03 -8.41 -12.78
N ALA A 124 -14.43 -8.67 -11.54
CA ALA A 124 -15.08 -9.94 -11.18
C ALA A 124 -16.40 -10.15 -11.93
N LEU A 125 -17.22 -9.11 -12.06
CA LEU A 125 -18.48 -9.18 -12.80
C LEU A 125 -18.24 -9.47 -14.28
N VAL A 126 -17.32 -8.76 -14.92
CA VAL A 126 -16.94 -9.00 -16.32
C VAL A 126 -16.43 -10.44 -16.51
N MET A 127 -15.59 -10.93 -15.59
CA MET A 127 -15.07 -12.29 -15.63
C MET A 127 -16.19 -13.34 -15.52
N LEU A 128 -17.11 -13.16 -14.57
CA LEU A 128 -18.26 -14.05 -14.39
C LEU A 128 -19.19 -14.07 -15.60
N LEU A 129 -19.51 -12.90 -16.15
CA LEU A 129 -20.35 -12.79 -17.35
C LEU A 129 -19.68 -13.43 -18.56
N SER A 130 -18.38 -13.21 -18.75
CA SER A 130 -17.60 -13.82 -19.82
C SER A 130 -17.51 -15.33 -19.69
N ALA A 131 -17.30 -15.84 -18.47
CA ALA A 131 -17.28 -17.28 -18.19
C ALA A 131 -18.66 -17.93 -18.48
N ARG A 132 -19.77 -17.28 -18.12
CA ARG A 132 -21.12 -17.75 -18.43
C ARG A 132 -21.35 -17.78 -19.92
N ARG A 133 -21.00 -16.73 -20.66
CA ARG A 133 -21.15 -16.69 -22.14
C ARG A 133 -20.31 -17.77 -22.81
N ARG A 134 -19.06 -18.00 -22.38
CA ARG A 134 -18.21 -19.09 -22.92
C ARG A 134 -18.78 -20.47 -22.64
N ARG A 135 -19.34 -20.71 -21.45
CA ARG A 135 -20.01 -21.98 -21.13
C ARG A 135 -21.22 -22.22 -22.00
N SER A 136 -22.09 -21.22 -22.22
CA SER A 136 -23.23 -21.32 -23.10
C SER A 136 -22.82 -21.56 -24.56
N ALA A 137 -21.79 -20.86 -25.06
CA ALA A 137 -21.28 -21.07 -26.43
C ALA A 137 -20.65 -22.45 -26.59
N ASN A 138 -19.89 -22.93 -25.61
CA ASN A 138 -19.29 -24.27 -25.64
C ASN A 138 -20.36 -25.36 -25.53
N ALA A 139 -21.43 -25.18 -24.75
CA ALA A 139 -22.54 -26.13 -24.68
C ALA A 139 -23.30 -26.20 -26.00
N ALA A 140 -23.54 -25.06 -26.67
CA ALA A 140 -24.19 -25.03 -27.99
C ALA A 140 -23.33 -25.74 -29.05
N SER A 141 -22.02 -25.45 -29.09
CA SER A 141 -21.10 -26.08 -30.06
C SER A 141 -20.80 -27.55 -29.74
N ALA A 142 -20.91 -28.00 -28.51
CA ALA A 142 -20.80 -29.41 -28.15
C ALA A 142 -22.00 -30.21 -28.67
N GLY A 143 -23.20 -29.68 -28.47
CA GLY A 143 -24.43 -30.32 -29.01
C GLY A 143 -24.47 -30.40 -30.54
N GLU A 144 -23.80 -29.48 -31.22
CA GLU A 144 -23.71 -29.49 -32.68
C GLU A 144 -22.60 -30.44 -33.18
N ARG A 145 -21.50 -30.55 -32.45
CA ARG A 145 -20.41 -31.51 -32.74
C ARG A 145 -20.77 -32.97 -32.43
N GLU A 146 -21.71 -33.20 -31.52
CA GLU A 146 -22.19 -34.55 -31.18
C GLU A 146 -23.18 -35.10 -32.23
N ARG A 147 -23.72 -34.26 -33.08
CA ARG A 147 -24.56 -34.68 -34.25
C ARG A 147 -23.66 -34.79 -35.46
N LEU A 148 -23.44 -36.02 -35.91
CA LEU A 148 -22.80 -36.30 -37.20
C LEU A 148 -23.56 -35.62 -38.31
N THR A 149 -22.86 -34.99 -39.23
CA THR A 149 -23.49 -34.49 -40.44
C THR A 149 -23.97 -35.65 -41.30
N PRO A 150 -25.00 -35.47 -42.12
CA PRO A 150 -25.47 -36.54 -43.00
C PRO A 150 -24.37 -37.16 -43.88
N ALA A 151 -23.37 -36.36 -44.25
CA ALA A 151 -22.20 -36.81 -45.01
C ALA A 151 -21.25 -37.69 -44.15
N GLU A 152 -21.09 -37.38 -42.89
CA GLU A 152 -20.27 -38.15 -41.94
C GLU A 152 -20.96 -39.46 -41.57
N GLU A 153 -22.27 -39.44 -41.35
CA GLU A 153 -23.07 -40.67 -41.15
C GLU A 153 -22.97 -41.61 -42.35
N ALA A 154 -23.10 -41.08 -43.57
CA ALA A 154 -22.96 -41.88 -44.80
C ALA A 154 -21.51 -42.43 -44.95
N ARG A 155 -20.51 -41.70 -44.53
CA ARG A 155 -19.11 -42.17 -44.53
C ARG A 155 -18.86 -43.23 -43.48
N LEU A 156 -19.40 -43.05 -42.28
CA LEU A 156 -19.33 -44.01 -41.20
C LEU A 156 -20.03 -45.34 -41.62
N ALA A 157 -21.21 -45.25 -42.18
CA ALA A 157 -21.93 -46.41 -42.69
C ALA A 157 -21.16 -47.20 -43.75
N ARG A 158 -20.47 -46.54 -44.68
CA ARG A 158 -19.56 -47.18 -45.66
C ARG A 158 -18.39 -47.88 -45.01
N LEU A 159 -17.76 -47.26 -44.03
CA LEU A 159 -16.60 -47.87 -43.30
C LEU A 159 -17.02 -49.11 -42.51
N LEU A 160 -18.21 -49.07 -41.91
CA LEU A 160 -18.75 -50.24 -41.16
C LEU A 160 -19.22 -51.36 -42.05
N GLN A 161 -19.51 -51.12 -43.32
CA GLN A 161 -19.94 -52.13 -44.30
C GLN A 161 -18.79 -52.73 -45.12
N SER A 162 -17.55 -52.16 -45.01
CA SER A 162 -16.36 -52.75 -45.62
C SER A 162 -15.86 -53.89 -44.75
N PRO A 163 -16.00 -55.19 -45.14
CA PRO A 163 -15.33 -56.23 -44.43
C PRO A 163 -13.83 -56.09 -44.62
N GLU A 164 -13.09 -56.15 -43.55
CA GLU A 164 -11.61 -56.24 -43.62
C GLU A 164 -11.22 -57.49 -44.45
N PRO A 165 -10.11 -57.37 -45.26
CA PRO A 165 -9.58 -58.48 -46.03
C PRO A 165 -8.97 -59.57 -45.16
#